data_4d2c79061f51a1c5b069831c4bdff869
#
_entry.id   4d2c79061f51a1c5b069831c4bdff869
#
_cell.length_a   1.000
_cell.length_b   1.000
_cell.length_c   1.000
_cell.angle_alpha   90.00
_cell.angle_beta   90.00
_cell.angle_gamma   90.00
#
_symmetry.space_group_name_H-M   'P 1'
#
loop_
_entity.id
_entity.type
_entity.pdbx_description
1 polymer ?
#
loop_
_entity_poly.entity_id
_entity_poly.type
_entity_poly.pdbx_seq_one_letter_code
_entity_poly.pdbx_strand_id
1 'polypeptide(L)'
;MVKFLLFFIASFLLISCHPMKSSSTLAYHKATDSLDLEINKIYQQGNFNGFSVSIVNDESTLYQKGFGYSDVKEKKPYTINTIQNIASISKTLVGISLLKAQELGKLNLDEPIQKYLPFKIVNPNFPQKSITIRQLATHTSSILDNEFYLSKNYFLKPDQNLNGAKLNFDDEQVFNPSDSLITMSVFLENVLSEHGKWNTNSFSSHQPGTMYEYSNVGTALAAFIIERATGQEFSMFTKKYILKPLQMNDSGWKYEDIQFSKFSRLYENPETVLPYYLSATYPDGGFITNSNDLSKYLTELIKGYNGKGTILSQKSYKEYFTPQLSAASFTERNTQNPYSESYNVGIFIGFGYTGYIGHTGGDPGVMSMLFFDPKNNLGRIMVFNTNFSDKKGNDAFYGIWNVLEKYQNHFRK
;
A
#
# COMPACT_ATOMS: atom_id res chain seq x y z
N MET A 1 50.16 -51.97 -60.04
CA MET A 1 50.21 -51.37 -58.68
C MET A 1 48.93 -50.54 -58.50
N VAL A 2 47.96 -51.13 -57.86
CA VAL A 2 46.67 -50.47 -57.59
C VAL A 2 46.63 -50.13 -56.08
N LYS A 3 46.52 -48.82 -55.74
CA LYS A 3 46.42 -48.37 -54.37
C LYS A 3 44.93 -48.32 -53.97
N PHE A 4 44.55 -49.15 -53.02
CA PHE A 4 43.25 -49.07 -52.34
C PHE A 4 43.25 -47.94 -51.34
N LEU A 5 42.28 -47.02 -51.46
CA LEU A 5 42.02 -45.94 -50.54
C LEU A 5 40.84 -46.35 -49.63
N LEU A 6 41.15 -46.64 -48.37
CA LEU A 6 40.13 -46.93 -47.36
C LEU A 6 39.49 -45.58 -46.82
N PHE A 7 38.24 -45.37 -47.07
CA PHE A 7 37.45 -44.29 -46.46
C PHE A 7 36.92 -44.75 -45.08
N PHE A 8 37.42 -44.13 -44.03
CA PHE A 8 36.83 -44.26 -42.69
C PHE A 8 35.67 -43.28 -42.56
N ILE A 9 34.42 -43.78 -42.49
CA ILE A 9 33.22 -42.95 -42.12
C ILE A 9 33.14 -42.92 -40.59
N ALA A 10 33.51 -41.80 -39.99
CA ALA A 10 33.28 -41.53 -38.56
C ALA A 10 31.84 -41.04 -38.37
N SER A 11 30.96 -41.90 -37.87
CA SER A 11 29.59 -41.53 -37.47
C SER A 11 29.65 -40.74 -36.17
N PHE A 12 29.45 -39.42 -36.25
CA PHE A 12 29.22 -38.56 -35.06
C PHE A 12 27.81 -38.79 -34.57
N LEU A 13 27.64 -39.52 -33.47
CA LEU A 13 26.42 -39.56 -32.65
C LEU A 13 26.32 -38.25 -31.89
N LEU A 14 25.49 -37.32 -32.38
CA LEU A 14 25.06 -36.14 -31.66
C LEU A 14 24.13 -36.58 -30.48
N ILE A 15 24.71 -36.82 -29.32
CA ILE A 15 23.93 -36.97 -28.08
C ILE A 15 23.38 -35.58 -27.74
N SER A 16 22.12 -35.34 -28.07
CA SER A 16 21.36 -34.18 -27.62
C SER A 16 21.17 -34.28 -26.09
N CYS A 17 22.08 -33.69 -25.32
CA CYS A 17 21.86 -33.47 -23.91
C CYS A 17 20.74 -32.41 -23.71
N HIS A 18 19.51 -32.85 -23.52
CA HIS A 18 18.50 -32.01 -22.93
C HIS A 18 18.84 -31.86 -21.44
N PRO A 19 19.04 -30.63 -20.93
CA PRO A 19 19.28 -30.47 -19.51
C PRO A 19 18.03 -30.95 -18.74
N MET A 20 18.15 -32.02 -17.97
CA MET A 20 17.11 -32.46 -17.04
C MET A 20 16.89 -31.29 -16.07
N LYS A 21 15.68 -30.71 -16.08
CA LYS A 21 15.31 -29.70 -15.08
C LYS A 21 15.52 -30.31 -13.70
N SER A 22 16.20 -29.59 -12.80
CA SER A 22 16.43 -30.07 -11.43
C SER A 22 15.10 -30.38 -10.75
N SER A 23 15.09 -31.30 -9.80
CA SER A 23 13.87 -31.66 -9.05
C SER A 23 13.22 -30.45 -8.34
N SER A 24 14.04 -29.48 -7.92
CA SER A 24 13.59 -28.20 -7.34
C SER A 24 12.85 -27.33 -8.37
N THR A 25 13.32 -27.25 -9.61
CA THR A 25 12.65 -26.53 -10.69
C THR A 25 11.30 -27.15 -11.03
N LEU A 26 11.20 -28.47 -11.06
CA LEU A 26 9.94 -29.16 -11.32
C LEU A 26 8.94 -28.97 -10.17
N ALA A 27 9.39 -29.03 -8.92
CA ALA A 27 8.55 -28.76 -7.75
C ALA A 27 8.01 -27.31 -7.74
N TYR A 28 8.85 -26.34 -8.07
CA TYR A 28 8.46 -24.94 -8.22
C TYR A 28 7.37 -24.75 -9.29
N HIS A 29 7.55 -25.30 -10.49
CA HIS A 29 6.54 -25.21 -11.56
C HIS A 29 5.22 -25.84 -11.14
N LYS A 30 5.25 -27.02 -10.53
CA LYS A 30 4.04 -27.70 -10.02
C LYS A 30 3.31 -26.87 -8.96
N ALA A 31 4.05 -26.23 -8.06
CA ALA A 31 3.48 -25.35 -7.03
C ALA A 31 2.83 -24.12 -7.69
N THR A 32 3.49 -23.50 -8.69
CA THR A 32 2.96 -22.38 -9.45
C THR A 32 1.66 -22.75 -10.18
N ASP A 33 1.65 -23.86 -10.92
CA ASP A 33 0.48 -24.31 -11.67
C ASP A 33 -0.70 -24.60 -10.73
N SER A 34 -0.44 -25.21 -9.57
CA SER A 34 -1.47 -25.51 -8.58
C SER A 34 -2.02 -24.26 -7.91
N LEU A 35 -1.15 -23.30 -7.56
CA LEU A 35 -1.53 -21.99 -7.03
C LEU A 35 -2.39 -21.22 -8.03
N ASP A 36 -1.96 -21.16 -9.28
CA ASP A 36 -2.69 -20.49 -10.36
C ASP A 36 -4.09 -21.08 -10.55
N LEU A 37 -4.20 -22.41 -10.52
CA LEU A 37 -5.48 -23.11 -10.67
C LEU A 37 -6.43 -22.79 -9.50
N GLU A 38 -5.95 -22.81 -8.26
CA GLU A 38 -6.78 -22.52 -7.09
C GLU A 38 -7.21 -21.05 -7.09
N ILE A 39 -6.33 -20.10 -7.39
CA ILE A 39 -6.69 -18.68 -7.50
C ILE A 39 -7.73 -18.46 -8.62
N ASN A 40 -7.51 -19.03 -9.81
CA ASN A 40 -8.46 -18.92 -10.91
C ASN A 40 -9.85 -19.48 -10.55
N LYS A 41 -9.92 -20.60 -9.83
CA LYS A 41 -11.18 -21.17 -9.36
C LYS A 41 -11.95 -20.20 -8.44
N ILE A 42 -11.24 -19.53 -7.53
CA ILE A 42 -11.86 -18.53 -6.64
C ILE A 42 -12.26 -17.29 -7.45
N TYR A 43 -11.40 -16.82 -8.35
CA TYR A 43 -11.67 -15.67 -9.22
C TYR A 43 -12.96 -15.85 -10.04
N GLN A 44 -13.18 -17.04 -10.63
CA GLN A 44 -14.40 -17.37 -11.37
C GLN A 44 -15.67 -17.30 -10.52
N GLN A 45 -15.55 -17.43 -9.23
CA GLN A 45 -16.64 -17.34 -8.26
C GLN A 45 -16.73 -15.96 -7.58
N GLY A 46 -15.67 -15.15 -7.68
CA GLY A 46 -15.57 -13.83 -7.12
C GLY A 46 -16.41 -12.79 -7.88
N ASN A 47 -16.58 -11.65 -7.27
CA ASN A 47 -17.33 -10.53 -7.83
C ASN A 47 -16.42 -9.31 -8.00
N PHE A 48 -15.32 -9.45 -8.79
CA PHE A 48 -14.33 -8.40 -9.05
C PHE A 48 -13.67 -8.61 -10.43
N ASN A 49 -13.16 -7.51 -11.00
CA ASN A 49 -12.72 -7.45 -12.39
C ASN A 49 -11.26 -7.85 -12.60
N GLY A 50 -10.35 -7.34 -11.78
CA GLY A 50 -8.94 -7.65 -11.95
C GLY A 50 -8.14 -7.39 -10.68
N PHE A 51 -7.02 -8.11 -10.56
CA PHE A 51 -6.13 -8.01 -9.42
C PHE A 51 -4.75 -8.58 -9.72
N SER A 52 -3.79 -8.25 -8.86
CA SER A 52 -2.49 -8.91 -8.83
C SER A 52 -2.17 -9.42 -7.43
N VAL A 53 -1.36 -10.46 -7.41
CA VAL A 53 -0.84 -11.07 -6.18
C VAL A 53 0.68 -11.23 -6.25
N SER A 54 1.34 -11.17 -5.09
CA SER A 54 2.77 -11.50 -4.96
C SER A 54 3.06 -12.25 -3.68
N ILE A 55 4.08 -13.11 -3.74
CA ILE A 55 4.77 -13.70 -2.60
C ILE A 55 6.23 -13.27 -2.68
N VAL A 56 6.77 -12.74 -1.59
CA VAL A 56 8.16 -12.24 -1.50
C VAL A 56 8.84 -12.78 -0.23
N ASN A 57 10.17 -12.73 -0.22
CA ASN A 57 10.97 -12.88 1.00
C ASN A 57 11.90 -11.66 1.17
N ASP A 58 12.87 -11.75 2.08
CA ASP A 58 13.88 -10.69 2.29
C ASP A 58 14.97 -10.64 1.20
N GLU A 59 14.89 -11.45 0.16
CA GLU A 59 15.86 -11.45 -0.95
C GLU A 59 15.23 -11.03 -2.27
N SER A 60 14.04 -11.57 -2.58
CA SER A 60 13.43 -11.45 -3.90
C SER A 60 11.91 -11.68 -3.91
N THR A 61 11.30 -11.41 -5.05
CA THR A 61 9.97 -11.89 -5.39
C THR A 61 10.04 -13.38 -5.75
N LEU A 62 9.23 -14.17 -5.05
CA LEU A 62 9.17 -15.64 -5.21
C LEU A 62 8.07 -16.05 -6.20
N TYR A 63 6.94 -15.34 -6.19
CA TYR A 63 5.84 -15.52 -7.11
C TYR A 63 5.11 -14.20 -7.31
N GLN A 64 4.64 -13.92 -8.52
CA GLN A 64 3.74 -12.81 -8.80
C GLN A 64 2.93 -13.06 -10.06
N LYS A 65 1.67 -12.65 -10.07
CA LYS A 65 0.79 -12.78 -11.22
C LYS A 65 -0.38 -11.80 -11.18
N GLY A 66 -0.82 -11.37 -12.36
CA GLY A 66 -2.07 -10.63 -12.57
C GLY A 66 -3.17 -11.56 -13.06
N PHE A 67 -4.42 -11.26 -12.70
CA PHE A 67 -5.62 -12.01 -13.05
C PHE A 67 -6.72 -11.06 -13.48
N GLY A 68 -7.55 -11.49 -14.42
CA GLY A 68 -8.68 -10.71 -14.91
C GLY A 68 -8.26 -9.50 -15.75
N TYR A 69 -9.00 -8.40 -15.62
CA TYR A 69 -8.89 -7.24 -16.50
C TYR A 69 -8.61 -5.96 -15.74
N SER A 70 -7.66 -5.18 -16.25
CA SER A 70 -7.41 -3.78 -15.83
C SER A 70 -8.39 -2.81 -16.48
N ASP A 71 -8.97 -3.18 -17.61
CA ASP A 71 -10.11 -2.51 -18.28
C ASP A 71 -11.00 -3.58 -18.91
N VAL A 72 -12.20 -3.74 -18.37
CA VAL A 72 -13.17 -4.76 -18.84
C VAL A 72 -13.70 -4.43 -20.22
N LYS A 73 -14.01 -3.15 -20.48
CA LYS A 73 -14.56 -2.69 -21.77
C LYS A 73 -13.57 -2.94 -22.90
N GLU A 74 -12.31 -2.60 -22.67
CA GLU A 74 -11.24 -2.78 -23.67
C GLU A 74 -10.60 -4.18 -23.61
N LYS A 75 -11.10 -5.08 -22.76
CA LYS A 75 -10.56 -6.43 -22.52
C LYS A 75 -9.05 -6.42 -22.24
N LYS A 76 -8.56 -5.34 -21.60
CA LYS A 76 -7.15 -5.18 -21.28
C LYS A 76 -6.80 -6.03 -20.06
N PRO A 77 -5.83 -6.99 -20.17
CA PRO A 77 -5.51 -7.86 -19.05
C PRO A 77 -4.96 -7.08 -17.84
N TYR A 78 -5.25 -7.54 -16.64
CA TYR A 78 -4.56 -7.12 -15.44
C TYR A 78 -3.24 -7.91 -15.33
N THR A 79 -2.11 -7.21 -15.21
CA THR A 79 -0.77 -7.80 -15.16
C THR A 79 0.00 -7.30 -13.94
N ILE A 80 1.16 -7.88 -13.67
CA ILE A 80 2.06 -7.41 -12.60
C ILE A 80 2.57 -5.99 -12.81
N ASN A 81 2.47 -5.46 -14.04
CA ASN A 81 2.85 -4.09 -14.42
C ASN A 81 1.64 -3.14 -14.51
N THR A 82 0.44 -3.63 -14.24
CA THR A 82 -0.75 -2.78 -14.15
C THR A 82 -0.62 -1.86 -12.95
N ILE A 83 -0.79 -0.56 -13.18
CA ILE A 83 -0.61 0.48 -12.18
C ILE A 83 -1.97 0.88 -11.62
N GLN A 84 -2.05 1.09 -10.32
CA GLN A 84 -3.19 1.71 -9.64
C GLN A 84 -2.77 2.27 -8.28
N ASN A 85 -3.63 3.02 -7.61
CA ASN A 85 -3.45 3.37 -6.21
C ASN A 85 -3.63 2.13 -5.31
N ILE A 86 -3.01 2.20 -4.12
CA ILE A 86 -3.00 1.09 -3.17
C ILE A 86 -3.66 1.44 -1.83
N ALA A 87 -4.40 2.54 -1.82
CA ALA A 87 -5.10 3.04 -0.65
C ALA A 87 -4.18 3.15 0.58
N SER A 88 -4.67 2.81 1.76
CA SER A 88 -4.00 3.04 3.05
C SER A 88 -2.67 2.30 3.24
N ILE A 89 -2.28 1.37 2.38
CA ILE A 89 -0.88 0.87 2.36
C ILE A 89 0.10 2.04 2.17
N SER A 90 -0.32 3.15 1.55
CA SER A 90 0.42 4.41 1.40
C SER A 90 0.98 4.95 2.71
N LYS A 91 0.27 4.75 3.83
CA LYS A 91 0.68 5.22 5.16
C LYS A 91 2.01 4.63 5.62
N THR A 92 2.32 3.41 5.19
CA THR A 92 3.61 2.78 5.50
C THR A 92 4.79 3.56 4.94
N LEU A 93 4.62 4.19 3.75
CA LEU A 93 5.64 5.07 3.17
C LEU A 93 5.77 6.40 3.94
N VAL A 94 4.66 6.90 4.52
CA VAL A 94 4.72 8.08 5.40
C VAL A 94 5.55 7.77 6.64
N GLY A 95 5.36 6.58 7.24
CA GLY A 95 6.16 6.11 8.39
C GLY A 95 7.66 6.04 8.10
N ILE A 96 8.04 5.41 6.99
CA ILE A 96 9.44 5.37 6.51
C ILE A 96 9.98 6.79 6.29
N SER A 97 9.16 7.68 5.72
CA SER A 97 9.56 9.06 5.43
C SER A 97 9.78 9.90 6.70
N LEU A 98 8.95 9.72 7.72
CA LEU A 98 9.14 10.36 9.04
C LEU A 98 10.50 9.98 9.64
N LEU A 99 10.80 8.69 9.66
CA LEU A 99 12.07 8.20 10.21
C LEU A 99 13.26 8.62 9.35
N LYS A 100 13.11 8.70 8.03
CA LYS A 100 14.16 9.26 7.17
C LYS A 100 14.38 10.74 7.43
N ALA A 101 13.33 11.53 7.60
CA ALA A 101 13.45 12.94 7.96
C ALA A 101 14.10 13.13 9.35
N GLN A 102 13.81 12.25 10.31
CA GLN A 102 14.47 12.20 11.62
C GLN A 102 15.96 11.86 11.49
N GLU A 103 16.35 10.87 10.68
CA GLU A 103 17.76 10.55 10.39
C GLU A 103 18.53 11.74 9.80
N LEU A 104 17.86 12.53 8.98
CA LEU A 104 18.42 13.73 8.37
C LEU A 104 18.45 14.94 9.33
N GLY A 105 18.03 14.77 10.59
CA GLY A 105 17.99 15.83 11.61
C GLY A 105 16.99 16.95 11.28
N LYS A 106 15.94 16.67 10.47
CA LYS A 106 14.94 17.65 10.05
C LYS A 106 13.77 17.77 11.00
N LEU A 107 13.45 16.69 11.71
CA LEU A 107 12.41 16.63 12.73
C LEU A 107 12.79 15.60 13.80
N ASN A 108 12.01 15.60 14.89
CA ASN A 108 12.03 14.53 15.90
C ASN A 108 10.58 14.11 16.16
N LEU A 109 10.33 12.80 16.18
CA LEU A 109 8.97 12.26 16.37
C LEU A 109 8.32 12.73 17.68
N ASP A 110 9.09 13.01 18.72
CA ASP A 110 8.57 13.42 20.03
C ASP A 110 8.39 14.94 20.17
N GLU A 111 8.68 15.71 19.11
CA GLU A 111 8.41 17.14 19.10
C GLU A 111 6.93 17.46 18.85
N PRO A 112 6.44 18.60 19.42
CA PRO A 112 5.12 19.11 19.12
C PRO A 112 4.95 19.45 17.63
N ILE A 113 3.83 19.03 17.04
CA ILE A 113 3.52 19.32 15.63
C ILE A 113 3.53 20.81 15.33
N GLN A 114 3.14 21.63 16.30
CA GLN A 114 3.04 23.09 16.16
C GLN A 114 4.35 23.76 15.77
N LYS A 115 5.49 23.13 16.06
CA LYS A 115 6.83 23.63 15.66
C LYS A 115 6.97 23.76 14.14
N TYR A 116 6.23 22.96 13.38
CA TYR A 116 6.37 22.86 11.92
C TYR A 116 5.23 23.48 11.13
N LEU A 117 4.11 23.80 11.79
CA LEU A 117 2.87 24.18 11.12
C LEU A 117 2.72 25.71 10.99
N PRO A 118 2.21 26.20 9.85
CA PRO A 118 1.93 27.64 9.66
C PRO A 118 0.61 28.07 10.31
N PHE A 119 -0.23 27.13 10.78
CA PHE A 119 -1.50 27.38 11.45
C PHE A 119 -1.57 26.63 12.76
N LYS A 120 -2.43 27.12 13.68
CA LYS A 120 -2.57 26.56 15.02
C LYS A 120 -3.55 25.41 15.04
N ILE A 121 -3.13 24.26 15.60
CA ILE A 121 -3.96 23.09 15.85
C ILE A 121 -4.04 22.85 17.36
N VAL A 122 -5.26 22.82 17.87
CA VAL A 122 -5.52 22.58 19.30
C VAL A 122 -6.76 21.69 19.42
N ASN A 123 -6.63 20.59 20.16
CA ASN A 123 -7.82 19.84 20.57
C ASN A 123 -8.59 20.68 21.62
N PRO A 124 -9.83 21.10 21.34
CA PRO A 124 -10.60 21.97 22.25
C PRO A 124 -10.92 21.30 23.59
N ASN A 125 -10.95 19.97 23.65
CA ASN A 125 -11.16 19.21 24.89
C ASN A 125 -9.91 19.18 25.78
N PHE A 126 -8.72 19.39 25.21
CA PHE A 126 -7.42 19.36 25.89
C PHE A 126 -6.50 20.51 25.42
N PRO A 127 -6.89 21.79 25.60
CA PRO A 127 -6.21 22.92 24.98
C PRO A 127 -4.76 23.13 25.47
N GLN A 128 -4.41 22.55 26.61
CA GLN A 128 -3.05 22.64 27.18
C GLN A 128 -2.16 21.45 26.81
N LYS A 129 -2.68 20.49 26.04
CA LYS A 129 -1.91 19.30 25.64
C LYS A 129 -1.43 19.46 24.21
N SER A 130 -0.11 19.44 24.03
CA SER A 130 0.50 19.40 22.70
C SER A 130 0.32 18.03 22.05
N ILE A 131 0.06 18.01 20.75
CA ILE A 131 0.11 16.82 19.92
C ILE A 131 1.53 16.66 19.39
N THR A 132 2.09 15.45 19.43
CA THR A 132 3.41 15.14 18.87
C THR A 132 3.31 14.43 17.52
N ILE A 133 4.42 14.42 16.75
CA ILE A 133 4.48 13.68 15.47
C ILE A 133 4.32 12.17 15.72
N ARG A 134 4.88 11.64 16.80
CA ARG A 134 4.70 10.23 17.20
C ARG A 134 3.24 9.88 17.41
N GLN A 135 2.47 10.76 18.04
CA GLN A 135 1.05 10.55 18.24
C GLN A 135 0.25 10.52 16.92
N LEU A 136 0.66 11.28 15.91
CA LEU A 136 0.11 11.12 14.55
C LEU A 136 0.45 9.74 13.99
N ALA A 137 1.74 9.36 14.06
CA ALA A 137 2.25 8.12 13.49
C ALA A 137 1.75 6.83 14.18
N THR A 138 1.18 6.96 15.36
CA THR A 138 0.58 5.85 16.13
C THR A 138 -0.94 5.93 16.23
N HIS A 139 -1.55 6.85 15.48
CA HIS A 139 -3.00 7.09 15.54
C HIS A 139 -3.54 7.34 16.96
N THR A 140 -2.78 8.09 17.76
CA THR A 140 -3.17 8.49 19.12
C THR A 140 -3.22 10.01 19.29
N SER A 141 -3.27 10.75 18.20
CA SER A 141 -3.27 12.23 18.23
C SER A 141 -4.57 12.86 18.68
N SER A 142 -5.62 12.09 18.84
CA SER A 142 -7.00 12.56 19.01
C SER A 142 -7.59 13.33 17.81
N ILE A 143 -6.90 13.35 16.67
CA ILE A 143 -7.42 13.89 15.42
C ILE A 143 -8.30 12.83 14.77
N LEU A 144 -9.52 13.20 14.39
CA LEU A 144 -10.51 12.35 13.73
C LEU A 144 -10.68 12.75 12.26
N ASP A 145 -11.10 11.80 11.46
CA ASP A 145 -11.66 12.06 10.14
C ASP A 145 -13.12 12.48 10.33
N ASN A 146 -13.46 13.69 9.96
CA ASN A 146 -14.81 14.22 10.08
C ASN A 146 -15.58 14.07 8.75
N GLU A 147 -16.85 14.49 8.72
CA GLU A 147 -17.73 14.43 7.54
C GLU A 147 -17.17 15.14 6.29
N PHE A 148 -16.26 16.11 6.47
CA PHE A 148 -15.63 16.80 5.35
C PHE A 148 -14.47 15.99 4.72
N TYR A 149 -13.94 14.95 5.39
CA TYR A 149 -12.90 14.14 4.80
C TYR A 149 -13.38 13.47 3.51
N LEU A 150 -14.52 12.78 3.51
CA LEU A 150 -15.04 12.12 2.32
C LEU A 150 -15.62 13.10 1.29
N SER A 151 -16.30 14.17 1.76
CA SER A 151 -17.00 15.09 0.87
C SER A 151 -16.09 16.15 0.21
N LYS A 152 -14.88 16.43 0.74
CA LYS A 152 -13.98 17.50 0.28
C LYS A 152 -12.60 17.04 -0.11
N ASN A 153 -12.29 15.74 -0.04
CA ASN A 153 -10.94 15.21 -0.29
C ASN A 153 -10.74 14.73 -1.72
N TYR A 154 -11.75 14.17 -2.38
CA TYR A 154 -11.61 13.53 -3.68
C TYR A 154 -12.00 14.48 -4.81
N PHE A 155 -11.17 14.55 -5.85
CA PHE A 155 -11.35 15.41 -7.00
C PHE A 155 -11.20 14.62 -8.29
N LEU A 156 -12.01 14.94 -9.30
CA LEU A 156 -11.92 14.33 -10.61
C LEU A 156 -10.56 14.61 -11.25
N LYS A 157 -9.96 13.63 -11.90
CA LYS A 157 -8.82 13.88 -12.79
C LYS A 157 -9.29 14.75 -13.96
N PRO A 158 -8.56 15.84 -14.32
CA PRO A 158 -8.86 16.63 -15.52
C PRO A 158 -8.91 15.78 -16.81
N ASP A 159 -9.63 16.27 -17.80
CA ASP A 159 -9.62 15.75 -19.18
C ASP A 159 -9.93 14.24 -19.29
N GLN A 160 -10.89 13.74 -18.51
CA GLN A 160 -11.36 12.35 -18.59
C GLN A 160 -12.80 12.26 -19.11
N ASN A 161 -13.11 11.13 -19.74
CA ASN A 161 -14.49 10.79 -20.11
C ASN A 161 -15.25 10.23 -18.90
N LEU A 162 -16.27 10.95 -18.47
CA LEU A 162 -17.12 10.59 -17.32
C LEU A 162 -18.39 9.81 -17.69
N ASN A 163 -18.60 9.50 -18.97
CA ASN A 163 -19.83 8.82 -19.43
C ASN A 163 -19.95 7.44 -18.74
N GLY A 164 -21.02 7.27 -17.95
CA GLY A 164 -21.32 6.06 -17.20
C GLY A 164 -20.54 5.90 -15.90
N ALA A 165 -19.71 6.87 -15.48
CA ALA A 165 -19.03 6.82 -14.20
C ALA A 165 -19.95 7.24 -13.05
N LYS A 166 -19.86 6.54 -11.91
CA LYS A 166 -20.55 6.90 -10.66
C LYS A 166 -19.75 8.00 -9.96
N LEU A 167 -20.40 9.11 -9.60
CA LEU A 167 -19.75 10.30 -9.02
C LEU A 167 -20.10 10.53 -7.54
N ASN A 168 -21.24 10.00 -7.08
CA ASN A 168 -21.73 10.17 -5.69
C ASN A 168 -22.03 8.80 -5.07
N PHE A 169 -21.86 8.71 -3.78
CA PHE A 169 -22.04 7.49 -3.00
C PHE A 169 -22.93 7.75 -1.78
N ASP A 170 -23.51 6.69 -1.24
CA ASP A 170 -24.44 6.79 -0.09
C ASP A 170 -23.73 7.15 1.23
N ASP A 171 -22.43 6.98 1.31
CA ASP A 171 -21.56 7.33 2.44
C ASP A 171 -21.06 8.79 2.42
N GLU A 172 -21.75 9.67 1.69
CA GLU A 172 -21.41 11.10 1.52
C GLU A 172 -20.10 11.35 0.75
N GLN A 173 -19.46 10.30 0.23
CA GLN A 173 -18.29 10.47 -0.62
C GLN A 173 -18.68 11.11 -1.95
N VAL A 174 -17.96 12.15 -2.34
CA VAL A 174 -18.19 12.95 -3.56
C VAL A 174 -16.90 13.13 -4.33
N PHE A 175 -16.95 12.95 -5.65
CA PHE A 175 -15.86 13.38 -6.53
C PHE A 175 -16.08 14.83 -6.94
N ASN A 176 -15.35 15.73 -6.33
CA ASN A 176 -15.43 17.16 -6.61
C ASN A 176 -14.87 17.49 -8.01
N PRO A 177 -15.32 18.58 -8.65
CA PRO A 177 -14.77 19.03 -9.93
C PRO A 177 -13.26 19.27 -9.88
N SER A 178 -12.55 18.96 -10.97
CA SER A 178 -11.09 19.07 -11.03
C SER A 178 -10.55 20.49 -10.87
N ASP A 179 -11.31 21.50 -11.28
CA ASP A 179 -10.98 22.92 -11.14
C ASP A 179 -11.14 23.46 -9.72
N SER A 180 -11.80 22.69 -8.84
CA SER A 180 -11.92 23.00 -7.41
C SER A 180 -10.84 22.33 -6.54
N LEU A 181 -9.86 21.64 -7.13
CA LEU A 181 -8.77 20.97 -6.41
C LEU A 181 -8.01 21.96 -5.52
N ILE A 182 -7.90 21.61 -4.25
CA ILE A 182 -7.16 22.36 -3.23
C ILE A 182 -5.87 21.63 -2.84
N THR A 183 -4.91 22.39 -2.32
CA THR A 183 -3.68 21.79 -1.80
C THR A 183 -3.90 21.09 -0.45
N MET A 184 -3.03 20.15 -0.12
CA MET A 184 -3.04 19.47 1.18
C MET A 184 -2.99 20.47 2.35
N SER A 185 -2.19 21.54 2.23
CA SER A 185 -2.12 22.59 3.26
C SER A 185 -3.46 23.28 3.49
N VAL A 186 -4.16 23.65 2.41
CA VAL A 186 -5.48 24.30 2.48
C VAL A 186 -6.53 23.35 3.06
N PHE A 187 -6.50 22.07 2.68
CA PHE A 187 -7.40 21.06 3.24
C PHE A 187 -7.19 20.93 4.76
N LEU A 188 -5.94 20.69 5.18
CA LEU A 188 -5.58 20.49 6.58
C LEU A 188 -5.89 21.72 7.45
N GLU A 189 -5.64 22.93 6.94
CA GLU A 189 -6.00 24.17 7.64
C GLU A 189 -7.51 24.29 7.85
N ASN A 190 -8.31 24.00 6.82
CA ASN A 190 -9.77 24.06 6.93
C ASN A 190 -10.35 23.03 7.91
N VAL A 191 -9.76 21.82 7.98
CA VAL A 191 -10.26 20.75 8.86
C VAL A 191 -9.75 20.90 10.30
N LEU A 192 -8.52 21.37 10.51
CA LEU A 192 -7.85 21.27 11.81
C LEU A 192 -7.62 22.60 12.53
N SER A 193 -7.56 23.74 11.82
CA SER A 193 -7.28 25.00 12.47
C SER A 193 -8.51 25.53 13.24
N GLU A 194 -8.25 26.33 14.26
CA GLU A 194 -9.29 26.93 15.12
C GLU A 194 -10.34 27.74 14.33
N HIS A 195 -9.93 28.31 13.19
CA HIS A 195 -10.80 29.09 12.28
C HIS A 195 -11.10 28.37 10.97
N GLY A 196 -10.81 27.08 10.90
CA GLY A 196 -11.04 26.25 9.70
C GLY A 196 -12.52 26.10 9.40
N LYS A 197 -12.89 26.25 8.14
CA LYS A 197 -14.30 26.19 7.69
C LYS A 197 -14.95 24.82 7.92
N TRP A 198 -14.14 23.79 8.06
CA TRP A 198 -14.55 22.39 8.18
C TRP A 198 -14.11 21.78 9.52
N ASN A 199 -13.74 22.61 10.49
CA ASN A 199 -13.32 22.16 11.81
C ASN A 199 -14.55 21.86 12.72
N THR A 200 -15.28 20.81 12.34
CA THR A 200 -16.41 20.27 13.12
C THR A 200 -16.12 18.80 13.39
N ASN A 201 -16.20 18.37 14.64
CA ASN A 201 -15.92 16.99 15.06
C ASN A 201 -14.52 16.47 14.64
N SER A 202 -13.55 17.38 14.47
CA SER A 202 -12.18 17.02 14.05
C SER A 202 -11.33 16.47 15.18
N PHE A 203 -11.83 16.47 16.42
CA PHE A 203 -11.09 16.03 17.60
C PHE A 203 -11.93 15.16 18.53
N SER A 204 -11.30 14.07 18.97
CA SER A 204 -11.85 13.16 19.96
C SER A 204 -11.91 13.80 21.36
N SER A 205 -12.78 13.25 22.21
CA SER A 205 -12.82 13.52 23.65
C SER A 205 -11.72 12.80 24.45
N HIS A 206 -10.87 12.02 23.80
CA HIS A 206 -9.72 11.39 24.45
C HIS A 206 -8.49 12.31 24.40
N GLN A 207 -7.69 12.28 25.48
CA GLN A 207 -6.46 13.06 25.52
C GLN A 207 -5.46 12.55 24.49
N PRO A 208 -4.75 13.45 23.76
CA PRO A 208 -3.67 13.05 22.85
C PRO A 208 -2.67 12.12 23.53
N GLY A 209 -2.35 11.01 22.88
CA GLY A 209 -1.44 9.97 23.35
C GLY A 209 -2.11 8.83 24.13
N THR A 210 -3.41 8.83 24.35
CA THR A 210 -4.07 7.81 25.19
C THR A 210 -4.77 6.71 24.40
N MET A 211 -5.61 7.07 23.41
CA MET A 211 -6.43 6.11 22.68
C MET A 211 -6.05 6.02 21.22
N TYR A 212 -6.10 4.80 20.68
CA TYR A 212 -5.95 4.54 19.26
C TYR A 212 -7.24 4.92 18.52
N GLU A 213 -7.13 5.88 17.63
CA GLU A 213 -8.20 6.38 16.78
C GLU A 213 -7.60 6.61 15.39
N TYR A 214 -7.84 5.65 14.48
CA TYR A 214 -7.30 5.71 13.13
C TYR A 214 -7.70 7.02 12.43
N SER A 215 -6.72 7.70 11.83
CA SER A 215 -6.95 8.97 11.17
C SER A 215 -6.16 9.12 9.87
N ASN A 216 -6.87 9.32 8.78
CA ASN A 216 -6.33 9.70 7.47
C ASN A 216 -5.81 11.14 7.51
N VAL A 217 -6.60 12.05 8.09
CA VAL A 217 -6.21 13.46 8.28
C VAL A 217 -4.92 13.57 9.10
N GLY A 218 -4.78 12.77 10.18
CA GLY A 218 -3.55 12.70 10.97
C GLY A 218 -2.35 12.21 10.15
N THR A 219 -2.54 11.29 9.22
CA THR A 219 -1.48 10.82 8.32
C THR A 219 -1.07 11.87 7.30
N ALA A 220 -2.03 12.55 6.67
CA ALA A 220 -1.76 13.65 5.76
C ALA A 220 -1.01 14.79 6.46
N LEU A 221 -1.39 15.10 7.71
CA LEU A 221 -0.71 16.09 8.55
C LEU A 221 0.74 15.69 8.82
N ALA A 222 1.01 14.42 9.10
CA ALA A 222 2.38 13.93 9.29
C ALA A 222 3.24 14.10 8.01
N ALA A 223 2.67 13.82 6.83
CA ALA A 223 3.33 14.07 5.55
C ALA A 223 3.56 15.56 5.30
N PHE A 224 2.58 16.41 5.62
CA PHE A 224 2.74 17.86 5.52
C PHE A 224 3.84 18.39 6.45
N ILE A 225 3.98 17.83 7.65
CA ILE A 225 5.10 18.15 8.56
C ILE A 225 6.45 17.77 7.94
N ILE A 226 6.55 16.66 7.22
CA ILE A 226 7.77 16.31 6.47
C ILE A 226 8.08 17.39 5.43
N GLU A 227 7.10 17.87 4.66
CA GLU A 227 7.29 18.97 3.69
C GLU A 227 7.82 20.24 4.38
N ARG A 228 7.20 20.61 5.47
CA ARG A 228 7.58 21.83 6.23
C ARG A 228 8.98 21.73 6.83
N ALA A 229 9.31 20.57 7.41
CA ALA A 229 10.61 20.34 8.06
C ALA A 229 11.77 20.22 7.05
N THR A 230 11.49 19.68 5.85
CA THR A 230 12.51 19.41 4.84
C THR A 230 12.60 20.48 3.75
N GLY A 231 11.56 21.28 3.56
CA GLY A 231 11.43 22.23 2.45
C GLY A 231 11.22 21.55 1.09
N GLN A 232 10.80 20.27 1.06
CA GLN A 232 10.54 19.49 -0.16
C GLN A 232 9.11 18.96 -0.18
N GLU A 233 8.45 18.95 -1.34
CA GLU A 233 7.17 18.24 -1.49
C GLU A 233 7.34 16.77 -1.05
N PHE A 234 6.32 16.21 -0.39
CA PHE A 234 6.34 14.83 0.10
C PHE A 234 6.56 13.83 -1.04
N SER A 235 5.94 14.05 -2.21
CA SER A 235 6.15 13.26 -3.41
C SER A 235 7.62 13.23 -3.85
N MET A 236 8.30 14.37 -3.82
CA MET A 236 9.72 14.48 -4.19
C MET A 236 10.63 13.86 -3.14
N PHE A 237 10.28 14.02 -1.85
CA PHE A 237 11.03 13.42 -0.75
C PHE A 237 11.00 11.88 -0.83
N THR A 238 9.82 11.28 -1.00
CA THR A 238 9.66 9.83 -1.15
C THR A 238 10.35 9.32 -2.41
N LYS A 239 10.22 10.03 -3.54
CA LYS A 239 10.91 9.69 -4.79
C LYS A 239 12.43 9.61 -4.59
N LYS A 240 13.00 10.56 -3.86
CA LYS A 240 14.45 10.62 -3.59
C LYS A 240 14.93 9.54 -2.65
N TYR A 241 14.23 9.31 -1.54
CA TYR A 241 14.74 8.52 -0.43
C TYR A 241 14.16 7.10 -0.34
N ILE A 242 13.08 6.81 -1.10
CA ILE A 242 12.44 5.50 -1.11
C ILE A 242 12.41 4.93 -2.54
N LEU A 243 11.71 5.61 -3.49
CA LEU A 243 11.41 5.01 -4.78
C LEU A 243 12.66 4.79 -5.63
N LYS A 244 13.53 5.79 -5.75
CA LYS A 244 14.80 5.65 -6.51
C LYS A 244 15.74 4.60 -5.93
N PRO A 245 16.04 4.59 -4.62
CA PRO A 245 16.88 3.55 -4.02
C PRO A 245 16.34 2.13 -4.24
N LEU A 246 15.03 1.94 -4.21
CA LEU A 246 14.36 0.65 -4.42
C LEU A 246 14.08 0.35 -5.90
N GLN A 247 14.46 1.25 -6.83
CA GLN A 247 14.18 1.12 -8.26
C GLN A 247 12.69 0.90 -8.57
N MET A 248 11.81 1.61 -7.87
CA MET A 248 10.37 1.62 -8.09
C MET A 248 10.03 2.64 -9.18
N ASN A 249 10.30 2.28 -10.42
CA ASN A 249 10.30 3.22 -11.55
C ASN A 249 8.89 3.50 -12.12
N ASP A 250 7.94 2.62 -11.87
CA ASP A 250 6.53 2.75 -12.29
C ASP A 250 5.64 3.17 -11.09
N SER A 251 6.17 3.98 -10.17
CA SER A 251 5.52 4.36 -8.92
C SER A 251 5.64 5.85 -8.64
N GLY A 252 4.61 6.43 -8.00
CA GLY A 252 4.60 7.83 -7.63
C GLY A 252 3.34 8.25 -6.88
N TRP A 253 3.11 9.56 -6.79
CA TRP A 253 1.95 10.14 -6.11
C TRP A 253 1.04 10.93 -7.05
N LYS A 254 1.50 11.16 -8.27
CA LYS A 254 0.80 11.93 -9.31
C LYS A 254 0.73 11.10 -10.58
N TYR A 255 -0.29 11.32 -11.41
CA TYR A 255 -0.40 10.63 -12.71
C TYR A 255 0.77 10.93 -13.65
N GLU A 256 1.44 12.07 -13.48
CA GLU A 256 2.62 12.50 -14.26
C GLU A 256 3.88 11.71 -13.86
N ASP A 257 3.89 11.07 -12.69
CA ASP A 257 5.02 10.24 -12.24
C ASP A 257 5.08 8.87 -12.91
N ILE A 258 3.99 8.44 -13.58
CA ILE A 258 3.80 7.09 -14.09
C ILE A 258 3.46 7.06 -15.58
N GLN A 259 3.57 5.89 -16.19
CA GLN A 259 3.03 5.65 -17.52
C GLN A 259 1.50 5.41 -17.43
N PHE A 260 0.70 6.48 -17.59
CA PHE A 260 -0.74 6.44 -17.38
C PHE A 260 -1.47 5.40 -18.26
N SER A 261 -0.94 5.05 -19.44
CA SER A 261 -1.50 3.99 -20.27
C SER A 261 -1.50 2.60 -19.61
N LYS A 262 -0.71 2.40 -18.53
CA LYS A 262 -0.72 1.19 -17.71
C LYS A 262 -1.70 1.27 -16.53
N PHE A 263 -2.31 2.44 -16.29
CA PHE A 263 -3.20 2.63 -15.15
C PHE A 263 -4.51 1.85 -15.36
N SER A 264 -4.97 1.18 -14.29
CA SER A 264 -6.20 0.40 -14.29
C SER A 264 -7.43 1.29 -14.27
N ARG A 265 -8.52 0.85 -14.89
CA ARG A 265 -9.85 1.31 -14.50
C ARG A 265 -10.13 0.84 -13.07
N LEU A 266 -10.89 1.66 -12.35
CA LEU A 266 -11.37 1.37 -11.00
C LEU A 266 -12.88 1.16 -11.04
N TYR A 267 -13.37 0.26 -10.20
CA TYR A 267 -14.75 -0.17 -10.25
C TYR A 267 -15.37 -0.19 -8.85
N GLU A 268 -16.56 0.38 -8.71
CA GLU A 268 -17.38 0.26 -7.50
C GLU A 268 -17.86 -1.18 -7.25
N ASN A 269 -18.22 -1.83 -8.31
CA ASN A 269 -18.56 -3.24 -8.44
C ASN A 269 -18.22 -3.66 -9.88
N PRO A 270 -18.30 -4.93 -10.27
CA PRO A 270 -17.86 -5.37 -11.61
C PRO A 270 -18.47 -4.62 -12.80
N GLU A 271 -19.62 -4.02 -12.62
CA GLU A 271 -20.40 -3.38 -13.70
C GLU A 271 -20.27 -1.85 -13.69
N THR A 272 -19.91 -1.25 -12.54
CA THR A 272 -19.92 0.21 -12.32
C THR A 272 -18.52 0.77 -12.32
N VAL A 273 -18.16 1.50 -13.38
CA VAL A 273 -16.87 2.20 -13.52
C VAL A 273 -16.85 3.46 -12.66
N LEU A 274 -15.73 3.65 -11.96
CA LEU A 274 -15.43 4.89 -11.24
C LEU A 274 -14.63 5.87 -12.12
N PRO A 275 -14.71 7.19 -11.86
CA PRO A 275 -13.80 8.14 -12.48
C PRO A 275 -12.37 7.93 -12.00
N TYR A 276 -11.39 8.43 -12.74
CA TYR A 276 -10.06 8.66 -12.18
C TYR A 276 -10.11 9.88 -11.25
N TYR A 277 -9.45 9.78 -10.10
CA TYR A 277 -9.52 10.81 -9.08
C TYR A 277 -8.16 11.10 -8.44
N LEU A 278 -8.10 12.25 -7.83
CA LEU A 278 -6.98 12.73 -7.00
C LEU A 278 -7.49 12.98 -5.59
N SER A 279 -6.61 12.91 -4.61
CA SER A 279 -6.92 13.25 -3.23
C SER A 279 -6.13 14.48 -2.79
N ALA A 280 -6.77 15.44 -2.13
CA ALA A 280 -6.09 16.58 -1.51
C ALA A 280 -5.10 16.12 -0.44
N THR A 281 -5.45 15.03 0.28
CA THR A 281 -4.61 14.40 1.30
C THR A 281 -3.84 13.19 0.75
N TYR A 282 -3.36 13.25 -0.48
CA TYR A 282 -2.78 12.13 -1.23
C TYR A 282 -1.82 11.21 -0.44
N PRO A 283 -1.05 11.64 0.60
CA PRO A 283 -0.16 10.73 1.30
C PRO A 283 -0.86 9.64 2.10
N ASP A 284 -2.11 9.83 2.49
CA ASP A 284 -2.84 8.86 3.31
C ASP A 284 -3.36 7.64 2.54
N GLY A 285 -3.56 7.76 1.20
CA GLY A 285 -4.13 6.69 0.37
C GLY A 285 -3.73 6.72 -1.11
N GLY A 286 -3.18 7.81 -1.59
CA GLY A 286 -3.01 8.07 -3.02
C GLY A 286 -1.71 7.56 -3.65
N PHE A 287 -0.92 6.68 -3.02
CA PHE A 287 0.26 6.12 -3.66
C PHE A 287 -0.10 5.24 -4.84
N ILE A 288 0.50 5.49 -5.97
CA ILE A 288 0.27 4.83 -7.25
C ILE A 288 1.46 3.92 -7.54
N THR A 289 1.20 2.64 -7.80
CA THR A 289 2.26 1.65 -8.05
C THR A 289 1.71 0.42 -8.77
N ASN A 290 2.60 -0.51 -9.10
CA ASN A 290 2.27 -1.84 -9.61
C ASN A 290 2.80 -2.93 -8.66
N SER A 291 2.36 -4.17 -8.90
CA SER A 291 2.74 -5.32 -8.08
C SER A 291 4.25 -5.60 -8.08
N ASN A 292 4.93 -5.34 -9.21
CA ASN A 292 6.37 -5.54 -9.33
C ASN A 292 7.16 -4.57 -8.43
N ASP A 293 6.82 -3.28 -8.43
CA ASP A 293 7.48 -2.29 -7.59
C ASP A 293 7.10 -2.45 -6.11
N LEU A 294 5.82 -2.75 -5.83
CA LEU A 294 5.36 -2.98 -4.45
C LEU A 294 6.03 -4.22 -3.83
N SER A 295 6.39 -5.23 -4.63
CA SER A 295 7.16 -6.39 -4.18
C SER A 295 8.57 -6.02 -3.74
N LYS A 296 9.23 -5.07 -4.41
CA LYS A 296 10.54 -4.54 -3.98
C LYS A 296 10.42 -3.82 -2.64
N TYR A 297 9.34 -3.04 -2.46
CA TYR A 297 9.08 -2.34 -1.21
C TYR A 297 8.85 -3.31 -0.05
N LEU A 298 8.00 -4.33 -0.21
CA LEU A 298 7.77 -5.32 0.84
C LEU A 298 9.03 -6.14 1.15
N THR A 299 9.83 -6.51 0.13
CA THR A 299 11.14 -7.14 0.33
C THR A 299 12.05 -6.26 1.18
N GLU A 300 12.09 -4.95 0.93
CA GLU A 300 12.87 -4.00 1.74
C GLU A 300 12.35 -3.90 3.18
N LEU A 301 11.03 -3.92 3.40
CA LEU A 301 10.46 -3.94 4.75
C LEU A 301 10.89 -5.19 5.52
N ILE A 302 10.87 -6.37 4.89
CA ILE A 302 11.33 -7.61 5.51
C ILE A 302 12.84 -7.56 5.79
N LYS A 303 13.66 -7.03 4.85
CA LYS A 303 15.10 -6.76 5.08
C LYS A 303 15.30 -5.84 6.28
N GLY A 304 14.54 -4.75 6.35
CA GLY A 304 14.60 -3.78 7.44
C GLY A 304 14.29 -4.42 8.79
N TYR A 305 13.24 -5.24 8.87
CA TYR A 305 12.90 -6.00 10.06
C TYR A 305 14.04 -6.92 10.52
N ASN A 306 14.74 -7.56 9.58
CA ASN A 306 15.89 -8.44 9.81
C ASN A 306 17.22 -7.69 10.01
N GLY A 307 17.21 -6.35 10.10
CA GLY A 307 18.43 -5.55 10.28
C GLY A 307 19.32 -5.41 9.04
N LYS A 308 18.78 -5.73 7.84
CA LYS A 308 19.49 -5.70 6.55
C LYS A 308 18.92 -4.65 5.57
N GLY A 309 18.01 -3.81 6.01
CA GLY A 309 17.37 -2.78 5.19
C GLY A 309 18.35 -1.74 4.68
N THR A 310 18.01 -1.10 3.56
CA THR A 310 18.93 -0.22 2.81
C THR A 310 18.52 1.25 2.79
N ILE A 311 17.22 1.55 3.02
CA ILE A 311 16.71 2.93 2.94
C ILE A 311 16.70 3.67 4.29
N LEU A 312 16.71 2.94 5.41
CA LEU A 312 16.85 3.47 6.76
C LEU A 312 18.02 2.79 7.49
N SER A 313 18.50 3.41 8.55
CA SER A 313 19.42 2.79 9.49
C SER A 313 18.74 1.65 10.27
N GLN A 314 19.52 0.70 10.78
CA GLN A 314 19.01 -0.38 11.62
C GLN A 314 18.25 0.16 12.86
N LYS A 315 18.71 1.27 13.43
CA LYS A 315 18.04 1.94 14.57
C LYS A 315 16.64 2.41 14.18
N SER A 316 16.51 3.06 13.03
CA SER A 316 15.22 3.56 12.54
C SER A 316 14.28 2.43 12.14
N TYR A 317 14.77 1.36 11.53
CA TYR A 317 13.94 0.18 11.28
C TYR A 317 13.44 -0.47 12.57
N LYS A 318 14.29 -0.55 13.59
CA LYS A 318 13.87 -1.04 14.91
C LYS A 318 12.77 -0.17 15.50
N GLU A 319 12.87 1.16 15.39
CA GLU A 319 11.82 2.09 15.83
C GLU A 319 10.54 1.92 15.01
N TYR A 320 10.65 1.80 13.68
CA TYR A 320 9.54 1.58 12.76
C TYR A 320 8.69 0.35 13.13
N PHE A 321 9.35 -0.76 13.45
CA PHE A 321 8.72 -2.05 13.76
C PHE A 321 8.53 -2.30 15.26
N THR A 322 8.73 -1.33 16.13
CA THR A 322 8.43 -1.49 17.55
C THR A 322 6.96 -1.18 17.82
N PRO A 323 6.16 -2.13 18.33
CA PRO A 323 4.79 -1.83 18.77
C PRO A 323 4.79 -0.73 19.82
N GLN A 324 4.02 0.34 19.58
CA GLN A 324 4.04 1.58 20.39
C GLN A 324 2.97 1.59 21.47
N LEU A 325 1.91 0.76 21.35
CA LEU A 325 0.72 0.89 22.16
C LEU A 325 0.57 -0.30 23.12
N SER A 326 -0.11 -0.07 24.22
CA SER A 326 -0.53 -1.09 25.18
C SER A 326 -2.00 -1.47 25.00
N ALA A 327 -2.48 -2.47 25.75
CA ALA A 327 -3.91 -2.81 25.73
C ALA A 327 -4.80 -1.64 26.20
N ALA A 328 -4.30 -0.78 27.09
CA ALA A 328 -5.03 0.37 27.60
C ALA A 328 -5.28 1.47 26.54
N SER A 329 -4.57 1.42 25.42
CA SER A 329 -4.75 2.36 24.30
C SER A 329 -5.90 1.98 23.36
N PHE A 330 -6.65 0.93 23.65
CA PHE A 330 -7.74 0.45 22.79
C PHE A 330 -9.02 0.25 23.62
N THR A 331 -10.16 0.66 23.08
CA THR A 331 -11.46 0.26 23.61
C THR A 331 -11.64 -1.24 23.41
N GLU A 332 -11.34 -1.73 22.20
CA GLU A 332 -11.33 -3.15 21.86
C GLU A 332 -10.24 -3.42 20.82
N ARG A 333 -9.40 -4.42 21.07
CA ARG A 333 -8.40 -4.87 20.08
C ARG A 333 -9.03 -5.86 19.12
N ASN A 334 -8.75 -5.69 17.83
CA ASN A 334 -9.18 -6.66 16.84
C ASN A 334 -8.38 -7.97 16.96
N THR A 335 -9.02 -9.00 17.53
CA THR A 335 -8.48 -10.36 17.65
C THR A 335 -9.16 -11.34 16.69
N GLN A 336 -10.12 -10.88 15.87
CA GLN A 336 -10.89 -11.72 14.96
C GLN A 336 -10.21 -11.83 13.60
N ASN A 337 -9.65 -10.73 13.09
CA ASN A 337 -8.93 -10.72 11.82
C ASN A 337 -7.41 -10.73 12.05
N PRO A 338 -6.70 -11.80 11.67
CA PRO A 338 -5.25 -11.92 11.86
C PRO A 338 -4.43 -10.90 11.05
N TYR A 339 -5.03 -10.30 10.04
CA TYR A 339 -4.41 -9.33 9.14
C TYR A 339 -4.91 -7.90 9.38
N SER A 340 -5.36 -7.60 10.59
CA SER A 340 -5.78 -6.26 10.97
C SER A 340 -4.61 -5.50 11.57
N GLU A 341 -4.38 -4.28 11.08
CA GLU A 341 -3.44 -3.30 11.63
C GLU A 341 -3.92 -2.65 12.93
N SER A 342 -5.11 -2.99 13.43
CA SER A 342 -5.73 -2.37 14.60
C SER A 342 -5.56 -3.16 15.92
N TYR A 343 -4.68 -4.15 15.96
CA TYR A 343 -4.28 -4.81 17.21
C TYR A 343 -3.15 -4.06 17.93
N ASN A 344 -2.18 -3.54 17.16
CA ASN A 344 -1.14 -2.61 17.61
C ASN A 344 -0.54 -1.90 16.40
N VAL A 345 0.26 -0.87 16.64
CA VAL A 345 0.87 -0.06 15.59
C VAL A 345 2.31 0.33 15.97
N GLY A 346 3.19 0.34 14.96
CA GLY A 346 4.50 0.99 15.01
C GLY A 346 4.41 2.42 14.47
N ILE A 347 5.35 2.83 13.64
CA ILE A 347 5.31 4.15 12.98
C ILE A 347 4.58 4.01 11.63
N PHE A 348 3.26 4.16 11.63
CA PHE A 348 2.37 3.91 10.48
C PHE A 348 2.52 2.52 9.87
N ILE A 349 2.81 1.52 10.68
CA ILE A 349 2.82 0.11 10.30
C ILE A 349 2.03 -0.69 11.33
N GLY A 350 1.09 -1.52 10.88
CA GLY A 350 0.20 -2.27 11.74
C GLY A 350 0.75 -3.64 12.15
N PHE A 351 0.25 -4.12 13.27
CA PHE A 351 0.50 -5.48 13.79
C PHE A 351 -0.83 -6.17 14.03
N GLY A 352 -1.05 -7.30 13.36
CA GLY A 352 -2.17 -8.20 13.68
C GLY A 352 -1.91 -8.97 14.99
N TYR A 353 -2.97 -9.47 15.60
CA TYR A 353 -2.85 -10.20 16.87
C TYR A 353 -2.03 -11.51 16.75
N THR A 354 -1.92 -12.08 15.57
CA THR A 354 -1.09 -13.27 15.27
C THR A 354 0.37 -12.95 15.03
N GLY A 355 0.73 -11.65 14.95
CA GLY A 355 2.08 -11.17 14.73
C GLY A 355 2.42 -10.83 13.29
N TYR A 356 1.48 -10.92 12.34
CA TYR A 356 1.68 -10.39 10.98
C TYR A 356 1.86 -8.88 11.02
N ILE A 357 2.78 -8.38 10.20
CA ILE A 357 3.14 -6.95 10.14
C ILE A 357 2.80 -6.43 8.75
N GLY A 358 2.08 -5.32 8.68
CA GLY A 358 1.67 -4.74 7.40
C GLY A 358 0.52 -3.76 7.50
N HIS A 359 -0.23 -3.64 6.41
CA HIS A 359 -1.39 -2.75 6.32
C HIS A 359 -2.40 -3.26 5.30
N THR A 360 -3.67 -2.98 5.54
CA THR A 360 -4.75 -3.11 4.54
C THR A 360 -4.94 -1.79 3.81
N GLY A 361 -5.68 -1.80 2.72
CA GLY A 361 -6.07 -0.59 1.99
C GLY A 361 -7.45 -0.71 1.38
N GLY A 362 -8.28 0.29 1.61
CA GLY A 362 -9.59 0.47 0.99
C GLY A 362 -9.75 1.91 0.55
N ASP A 363 -10.17 2.12 -0.71
CA ASP A 363 -10.44 3.42 -1.32
C ASP A 363 -11.40 3.20 -2.50
N PRO A 364 -12.04 4.22 -3.08
CA PRO A 364 -12.93 3.99 -4.22
C PRO A 364 -12.30 3.14 -5.33
N GLY A 365 -12.86 1.96 -5.56
CA GLY A 365 -12.38 1.01 -6.56
C GLY A 365 -11.07 0.30 -6.21
N VAL A 366 -10.63 0.34 -4.97
CA VAL A 366 -9.37 -0.27 -4.53
C VAL A 366 -9.55 -1.08 -3.26
N MET A 367 -9.15 -2.34 -3.31
CA MET A 367 -8.95 -3.18 -2.13
C MET A 367 -7.54 -3.76 -2.18
N SER A 368 -6.80 -3.66 -1.08
CA SER A 368 -5.40 -4.11 -1.06
C SER A 368 -4.99 -4.67 0.29
N MET A 369 -4.02 -5.58 0.28
CA MET A 369 -3.34 -6.10 1.47
C MET A 369 -1.85 -6.23 1.20
N LEU A 370 -1.07 -5.84 2.20
CA LEU A 370 0.38 -5.99 2.22
C LEU A 370 0.77 -6.41 3.65
N PHE A 371 1.14 -7.67 3.85
CA PHE A 371 1.61 -8.19 5.14
C PHE A 371 2.76 -9.16 4.97
N PHE A 372 3.61 -9.24 5.98
CA PHE A 372 4.60 -10.31 6.09
C PHE A 372 4.54 -10.99 7.46
N ASP A 373 4.97 -12.24 7.49
CA ASP A 373 5.15 -13.02 8.71
C ASP A 373 6.62 -12.95 9.14
N PRO A 374 6.94 -12.26 10.24
CA PRO A 374 8.31 -12.14 10.72
C PRO A 374 8.92 -13.47 11.16
N LYS A 375 8.12 -14.49 11.45
CA LYS A 375 8.62 -15.81 11.88
C LYS A 375 9.23 -16.61 10.73
N ASN A 376 8.74 -16.39 9.52
CA ASN A 376 9.17 -17.11 8.33
C ASN A 376 9.77 -16.26 7.23
N ASN A 377 9.81 -14.92 7.41
CA ASN A 377 10.32 -13.94 6.43
C ASN A 377 9.59 -13.98 5.08
N LEU A 378 8.31 -14.33 5.07
CA LEU A 378 7.50 -14.36 3.87
C LEU A 378 6.46 -13.24 3.90
N GLY A 379 6.40 -12.49 2.82
CA GLY A 379 5.43 -11.44 2.60
C GLY A 379 4.47 -11.77 1.46
N ARG A 380 3.27 -11.22 1.54
CA ARG A 380 2.22 -11.36 0.53
C ARG A 380 1.61 -10.01 0.22
N ILE A 381 1.25 -9.83 -1.03
CA ILE A 381 0.60 -8.63 -1.55
C ILE A 381 -0.61 -9.06 -2.36
N MET A 382 -1.69 -8.32 -2.22
CA MET A 382 -2.84 -8.36 -3.13
C MET A 382 -3.31 -6.93 -3.40
N VAL A 383 -3.64 -6.64 -4.67
CA VAL A 383 -4.19 -5.34 -5.08
C VAL A 383 -5.29 -5.58 -6.11
N PHE A 384 -6.51 -5.12 -5.81
CA PHE A 384 -7.73 -5.29 -6.62
C PHE A 384 -8.20 -3.94 -7.13
N ASN A 385 -8.75 -3.90 -8.32
CA ASN A 385 -9.31 -2.71 -8.96
C ASN A 385 -10.84 -2.60 -8.83
N THR A 386 -11.45 -3.34 -7.93
CA THR A 386 -12.89 -3.40 -7.73
C THR A 386 -13.19 -3.41 -6.23
N ASN A 387 -14.15 -2.59 -5.79
CA ASN A 387 -14.74 -2.70 -4.47
C ASN A 387 -15.67 -3.90 -4.39
N PHE A 388 -15.81 -4.45 -3.22
CA PHE A 388 -16.82 -5.45 -2.91
C PHE A 388 -17.28 -5.26 -1.47
N SER A 389 -18.57 -5.11 -1.30
CA SER A 389 -19.24 -4.97 0.02
C SER A 389 -20.03 -6.22 0.39
N ASP A 390 -20.23 -7.13 -0.57
CA ASP A 390 -20.98 -8.36 -0.35
C ASP A 390 -20.09 -9.47 0.26
N LYS A 391 -20.77 -10.45 0.87
CA LYS A 391 -20.11 -11.62 1.49
C LYS A 391 -19.30 -12.41 0.46
N LYS A 392 -19.77 -12.51 -0.78
CA LYS A 392 -19.12 -13.29 -1.84
C LYS A 392 -17.78 -12.71 -2.26
N GLY A 393 -17.71 -11.39 -2.45
CA GLY A 393 -16.47 -10.69 -2.74
C GLY A 393 -15.47 -10.80 -1.58
N ASN A 394 -15.93 -10.61 -0.35
CA ASN A 394 -15.11 -10.75 0.85
C ASN A 394 -14.57 -12.18 1.02
N ASP A 395 -15.41 -13.19 0.87
CA ASP A 395 -15.00 -14.60 0.96
C ASP A 395 -13.95 -14.96 -0.11
N ALA A 396 -14.11 -14.45 -1.33
CA ALA A 396 -13.15 -14.67 -2.40
C ALA A 396 -11.82 -13.94 -2.15
N PHE A 397 -11.85 -12.71 -1.66
CA PHE A 397 -10.67 -11.93 -1.30
C PHE A 397 -9.82 -12.66 -0.25
N TYR A 398 -10.40 -13.01 0.89
CA TYR A 398 -9.70 -13.78 1.92
C TYR A 398 -9.37 -15.20 1.47
N GLY A 399 -10.19 -15.80 0.61
CA GLY A 399 -9.92 -17.09 -0.01
C GLY A 399 -8.61 -17.08 -0.81
N ILE A 400 -8.40 -16.06 -1.66
CA ILE A 400 -7.14 -15.89 -2.42
C ILE A 400 -5.97 -15.67 -1.46
N TRP A 401 -6.14 -14.84 -0.43
CA TRP A 401 -5.09 -14.61 0.57
C TRP A 401 -4.67 -15.90 1.28
N ASN A 402 -5.62 -16.73 1.68
CA ASN A 402 -5.37 -18.02 2.33
C ASN A 402 -4.68 -19.02 1.38
N VAL A 403 -5.03 -18.98 0.09
CA VAL A 403 -4.34 -19.80 -0.92
C VAL A 403 -2.89 -19.36 -1.08
N LEU A 404 -2.59 -18.06 -1.12
CA LEU A 404 -1.21 -17.56 -1.12
C LEU A 404 -0.45 -18.03 0.12
N GLU A 405 -1.07 -18.02 1.30
CA GLU A 405 -0.46 -18.50 2.54
C GLU A 405 -0.17 -20.01 2.49
N LYS A 406 -1.12 -20.78 2.00
CA LYS A 406 -0.98 -22.24 1.81
C LYS A 406 0.24 -22.59 0.94
N TYR A 407 0.45 -21.84 -0.13
CA TYR A 407 1.51 -22.13 -1.12
C TYR A 407 2.84 -21.44 -0.84
N GLN A 408 2.89 -20.38 -0.04
CA GLN A 408 4.10 -19.54 0.12
C GLN A 408 5.38 -20.32 0.46
N ASN A 409 5.28 -21.39 1.26
CA ASN A 409 6.44 -22.21 1.67
C ASN A 409 6.99 -23.06 0.54
N HIS A 410 6.21 -23.36 -0.51
CA HIS A 410 6.67 -24.14 -1.67
C HIS A 410 7.60 -23.34 -2.59
N PHE A 411 7.66 -22.03 -2.42
CA PHE A 411 8.52 -21.14 -3.20
C PHE A 411 9.84 -20.81 -2.48
N ARG A 412 10.04 -21.27 -1.26
CA ARG A 412 11.36 -21.19 -0.59
C ARG A 412 12.34 -22.08 -1.32
N LYS A 413 13.53 -21.54 -1.62
CA LYS A 413 14.66 -22.29 -2.16
C LYS A 413 15.40 -23.02 -1.04
#